data_f78b6c6d2511c45c8802793096f4ef21
#
_entry.id   f78b6c6d2511c45c8802793096f4ef21
#
_cell.length_a   1.000
_cell.length_b   1.000
_cell.length_c   1.000
_cell.angle_alpha   90.00
_cell.angle_beta   90.00
_cell.angle_gamma   90.00
#
_symmetry.space_group_name_H-M   'P 1'
#
loop_
_entity.id
_entity.type
_entity.pdbx_description
1 polymer ?
#
loop_
_entity_poly.entity_id
_entity_poly.type
_entity_poly.pdbx_seq_one_letter_code
_entity_poly.pdbx_strand_id
1 'polypeptide(L)'
;LSLHSDQKESSISAISALFTGLGVLFLAISGANSNYATNILFGSIVGVDKQGVIQLVVLSVIVLLMIFSIQRSLNFDSFDHIGAVAHGVKTGLVSVIFLIALAMSVSIGAQIVGSLLVFILLTLPPATANYIGKTIGSMIAWSVFFALIGVWLGLYLGFITNLPVTFFIAVIEVVIYLVTYFTHLIKRSL
;
A
#
# COMPACT_ATOMS: atom_id res chain seq x y z
N LEU A 1 -20.01 14.99 3.36
CA LEU A 1 -20.26 13.87 2.40
C LEU A 1 -19.00 13.03 2.14
N SER A 2 -17.78 13.62 2.18
CA SER A 2 -16.51 12.90 1.89
C SER A 2 -16.13 11.85 2.95
N LEU A 3 -16.34 12.11 4.23
CA LEU A 3 -15.93 11.20 5.31
C LEU A 3 -16.60 9.82 5.30
N HIS A 4 -17.81 9.71 4.73
CA HIS A 4 -18.51 8.44 4.62
C HIS A 4 -18.06 7.61 3.39
N SER A 5 -17.56 8.26 2.33
CA SER A 5 -17.00 7.55 1.18
C SER A 5 -15.65 6.93 1.51
N ASP A 6 -14.76 7.67 2.17
CA ASP A 6 -13.42 7.20 2.56
C ASP A 6 -13.46 5.98 3.48
N GLN A 7 -14.42 5.95 4.43
CA GLN A 7 -14.60 4.79 5.31
C GLN A 7 -15.08 3.54 4.56
N LYS A 8 -15.96 3.71 3.57
CA LYS A 8 -16.45 2.59 2.73
C LYS A 8 -15.32 2.03 1.87
N GLU A 9 -14.52 2.90 1.25
CA GLU A 9 -13.38 2.49 0.42
C GLU A 9 -12.32 1.75 1.23
N SER A 10 -12.00 2.25 2.43
CA SER A 10 -11.07 1.58 3.35
C SER A 10 -11.55 0.20 3.78
N SER A 11 -12.85 0.05 4.07
CA SER A 11 -13.45 -1.24 4.44
C SER A 11 -13.45 -2.23 3.28
N ILE A 12 -13.76 -1.76 2.06
CA ILE A 12 -13.70 -2.58 0.85
C ILE A 12 -12.26 -3.06 0.60
N SER A 13 -11.29 -2.18 0.75
CA SER A 13 -9.86 -2.50 0.60
C SER A 13 -9.40 -3.54 1.61
N ALA A 14 -9.81 -3.42 2.88
CA ALA A 14 -9.47 -4.38 3.93
C ALA A 14 -10.08 -5.77 3.64
N ILE A 15 -11.35 -5.83 3.25
CA ILE A 15 -12.03 -7.08 2.89
C ILE A 15 -11.37 -7.71 1.67
N SER A 16 -11.08 -6.93 0.64
CA SER A 16 -10.42 -7.40 -0.58
C SER A 16 -9.01 -7.95 -0.29
N ALA A 17 -8.23 -7.28 0.56
CA ALA A 17 -6.91 -7.74 0.95
C ALA A 17 -6.96 -9.05 1.75
N LEU A 18 -7.95 -9.20 2.64
CA LEU A 18 -8.14 -10.42 3.42
C LEU A 18 -8.50 -11.61 2.51
N PHE A 19 -9.48 -11.45 1.62
CA PHE A 19 -9.85 -12.51 0.68
C PHE A 19 -8.71 -12.85 -0.29
N THR A 20 -7.96 -11.85 -0.71
CA THR A 20 -6.76 -12.03 -1.53
C THR A 20 -5.71 -12.86 -0.78
N GLY A 21 -5.42 -12.51 0.47
CA GLY A 21 -4.50 -13.27 1.32
C GLY A 21 -4.94 -14.72 1.54
N LEU A 22 -6.24 -14.94 1.79
CA LEU A 22 -6.81 -16.30 1.88
C LEU A 22 -6.68 -17.08 0.57
N GLY A 23 -6.92 -16.43 -0.57
CA GLY A 23 -6.73 -17.03 -1.89
C GLY A 23 -5.29 -17.53 -2.09
N VAL A 24 -4.30 -16.74 -1.67
CA VAL A 24 -2.88 -17.12 -1.67
C VAL A 24 -2.64 -18.37 -0.81
N LEU A 25 -3.19 -18.39 0.40
CA LEU A 25 -3.04 -19.53 1.30
C LEU A 25 -3.63 -20.80 0.70
N PHE A 26 -4.86 -20.75 0.19
CA PHE A 26 -5.50 -21.92 -0.44
C PHE A 26 -4.72 -22.43 -1.65
N LEU A 27 -4.19 -21.52 -2.47
CA LEU A 27 -3.38 -21.90 -3.62
C LEU A 27 -2.07 -22.58 -3.20
N ALA A 28 -1.43 -22.09 -2.14
CA ALA A 28 -0.22 -22.68 -1.58
C ALA A 28 -0.46 -24.11 -1.02
N ILE A 29 -1.62 -24.34 -0.39
CA ILE A 29 -1.98 -25.65 0.20
C ILE A 29 -2.44 -26.63 -0.88
N SER A 30 -3.02 -26.18 -1.99
CA SER A 30 -3.63 -27.06 -3.01
C SER A 30 -2.64 -27.91 -3.80
N GLY A 31 -1.32 -27.64 -3.71
CA GLY A 31 -0.27 -28.44 -4.39
C GLY A 31 -0.36 -28.47 -5.92
N ALA A 32 -1.23 -27.67 -6.52
CA ALA A 32 -1.41 -27.60 -7.95
C ALA A 32 -0.15 -27.06 -8.64
N ASN A 33 0.20 -27.61 -9.82
CA ASN A 33 1.32 -27.14 -10.66
C ASN A 33 1.10 -25.72 -11.22
N SER A 34 0.75 -24.79 -10.37
CA SER A 34 0.42 -23.40 -10.70
C SER A 34 1.64 -22.46 -10.54
N ASN A 35 2.86 -23.01 -10.60
CA ASN A 35 4.11 -22.24 -10.39
C ASN A 35 4.18 -20.96 -11.22
N TYR A 36 3.57 -20.94 -12.39
CA TYR A 36 3.57 -19.77 -13.26
C TYR A 36 2.59 -18.69 -12.77
N ALA A 37 1.37 -19.08 -12.43
CA ALA A 37 0.36 -18.16 -11.90
C ALA A 37 0.74 -17.64 -10.51
N THR A 38 1.31 -18.50 -9.67
CA THR A 38 1.81 -18.12 -8.35
C THR A 38 2.96 -17.12 -8.44
N ASN A 39 3.92 -17.31 -9.34
CA ASN A 39 5.04 -16.37 -9.48
C ASN A 39 4.60 -14.98 -9.97
N ILE A 40 3.61 -14.89 -10.86
CA ILE A 40 3.12 -13.60 -11.36
C ILE A 40 2.30 -12.87 -10.29
N LEU A 41 1.43 -13.58 -9.57
CA LEU A 41 0.53 -12.97 -8.59
C LEU A 41 1.24 -12.65 -7.27
N PHE A 42 2.14 -13.54 -6.84
CA PHE A 42 2.74 -13.47 -5.50
C PHE A 42 4.17 -12.97 -5.51
N GLY A 43 4.77 -12.84 -6.70
CA GLY A 43 6.18 -12.52 -6.82
C GLY A 43 7.06 -13.54 -6.09
N SER A 44 8.33 -13.30 -6.08
CA SER A 44 9.31 -14.09 -5.34
C SER A 44 10.09 -13.15 -4.42
N ILE A 45 9.48 -12.75 -3.30
CA ILE A 45 10.14 -11.87 -2.31
C ILE A 45 11.47 -12.48 -1.85
N VAL A 46 11.51 -13.81 -1.73
CA VAL A 46 12.70 -14.55 -1.27
C VAL A 46 13.71 -14.78 -2.42
N GLY A 47 13.29 -14.62 -3.67
CA GLY A 47 14.10 -14.90 -4.86
C GLY A 47 14.49 -13.66 -5.67
N VAL A 48 14.40 -12.45 -5.10
CA VAL A 48 14.79 -11.22 -5.78
C VAL A 48 16.31 -11.22 -5.97
N ASP A 49 16.77 -11.17 -7.21
CA ASP A 49 18.19 -11.10 -7.53
C ASP A 49 18.76 -9.69 -7.27
N LYS A 50 20.09 -9.56 -7.31
CA LYS A 50 20.75 -8.27 -7.09
C LYS A 50 20.29 -7.21 -8.09
N GLN A 51 19.99 -7.60 -9.32
CA GLN A 51 19.58 -6.68 -10.39
C GLN A 51 18.17 -6.13 -10.08
N GLY A 52 17.24 -6.97 -9.60
CA GLY A 52 15.92 -6.56 -9.15
C GLY A 52 15.97 -5.57 -7.98
N VAL A 53 16.87 -5.82 -7.02
CA VAL A 53 17.07 -4.88 -5.89
C VAL A 53 17.58 -3.53 -6.38
N ILE A 54 18.57 -3.51 -7.28
CA ILE A 54 19.09 -2.26 -7.85
C ILE A 54 17.99 -1.51 -8.61
N GLN A 55 17.19 -2.21 -9.41
CA GLN A 55 16.06 -1.60 -10.12
C GLN A 55 15.05 -0.96 -9.17
N LEU A 56 14.69 -1.66 -8.07
CA LEU A 56 13.78 -1.10 -7.04
C LEU A 56 14.37 0.14 -6.37
N VAL A 57 15.65 0.12 -6.01
CA VAL A 57 16.31 1.26 -5.38
C VAL A 57 16.34 2.47 -6.32
N VAL A 58 16.78 2.27 -7.56
CA VAL A 58 16.83 3.35 -8.56
C VAL A 58 15.42 3.92 -8.81
N LEU A 59 14.43 3.05 -8.97
CA LEU A 59 13.04 3.48 -9.15
C LEU A 59 12.55 4.27 -7.93
N SER A 60 12.78 3.75 -6.72
CA SER A 60 12.38 4.44 -5.48
C SER A 60 12.96 5.85 -5.39
N VAL A 61 14.23 6.02 -5.75
CA VAL A 61 14.86 7.35 -5.76
C VAL A 61 14.20 8.25 -6.79
N ILE A 62 13.96 7.76 -8.01
CA ILE A 62 13.31 8.55 -9.07
C ILE A 62 11.90 8.98 -8.63
N VAL A 63 11.08 8.05 -8.13
CA VAL A 63 9.72 8.33 -7.69
C VAL A 63 9.71 9.29 -6.50
N LEU A 64 10.59 9.11 -5.52
CA LEU A 64 10.71 10.02 -4.39
C LEU A 64 11.08 11.44 -4.85
N LEU A 65 12.01 11.60 -5.78
CA LEU A 65 12.37 12.90 -6.35
C LEU A 65 11.19 13.53 -7.11
N MET A 66 10.44 12.74 -7.89
CA MET A 66 9.23 13.21 -8.57
C MET A 66 8.20 13.71 -7.56
N ILE A 67 7.85 12.90 -6.57
CA ILE A 67 6.87 13.25 -5.54
C ILE A 67 7.32 14.48 -4.72
N PHE A 68 8.59 14.50 -4.31
CA PHE A 68 9.14 15.62 -3.54
C PHE A 68 9.07 16.95 -4.32
N SER A 69 9.29 16.90 -5.64
CA SER A 69 9.21 18.07 -6.53
C SER A 69 7.80 18.66 -6.63
N ILE A 70 6.76 17.82 -6.55
CA ILE A 70 5.35 18.24 -6.68
C ILE A 70 4.60 18.28 -5.35
N GLN A 71 5.21 17.81 -4.24
CA GLN A 71 4.55 17.62 -2.95
C GLN A 71 3.76 18.85 -2.47
N ARG A 72 4.34 20.04 -2.60
CA ARG A 72 3.69 21.28 -2.16
C ARG A 72 2.44 21.58 -2.99
N SER A 73 2.54 21.44 -4.31
CA SER A 73 1.43 21.68 -5.24
C SER A 73 0.36 20.59 -5.10
N LEU A 74 0.76 19.34 -4.91
CA LEU A 74 -0.14 18.20 -4.69
C LEU A 74 -0.94 18.36 -3.39
N ASN A 75 -0.28 18.74 -2.30
CA ASN A 75 -0.96 18.99 -1.03
C ASN A 75 -1.95 20.16 -1.15
N PHE A 76 -1.59 21.24 -1.81
CA PHE A 76 -2.47 22.39 -1.99
C PHE A 76 -3.70 22.03 -2.85
N ASP A 77 -3.48 21.34 -3.96
CA ASP A 77 -4.55 20.86 -4.86
C ASP A 77 -5.50 19.87 -4.15
N SER A 78 -4.97 18.99 -3.29
CA SER A 78 -5.76 18.00 -2.55
C SER A 78 -6.69 18.63 -1.49
N PHE A 79 -6.32 19.77 -0.91
CA PHE A 79 -7.15 20.44 0.09
C PHE A 79 -8.11 21.48 -0.50
N ASP A 80 -7.65 22.25 -1.46
CA ASP A 80 -8.42 23.32 -2.07
C ASP A 80 -8.07 23.43 -3.56
N HIS A 81 -8.76 22.63 -4.36
CA HIS A 81 -8.59 22.63 -5.81
C HIS A 81 -8.87 24.00 -6.44
N ILE A 82 -9.92 24.69 -5.96
CA ILE A 82 -10.32 25.99 -6.51
C ILE A 82 -9.25 27.05 -6.17
N GLY A 83 -8.78 27.05 -4.92
CA GLY A 83 -7.71 27.93 -4.48
C GLY A 83 -6.39 27.65 -5.20
N ALA A 84 -6.04 26.38 -5.42
CA ALA A 84 -4.85 26.00 -6.16
C ALA A 84 -4.86 26.55 -7.61
N VAL A 85 -5.96 26.41 -8.31
CA VAL A 85 -6.15 26.95 -9.66
C VAL A 85 -6.08 28.47 -9.65
N ALA A 86 -6.72 29.14 -8.68
CA ALA A 86 -6.70 30.60 -8.54
C ALA A 86 -5.28 31.17 -8.28
N HIS A 87 -4.41 30.39 -7.61
CA HIS A 87 -3.00 30.73 -7.39
C HIS A 87 -2.06 30.29 -8.53
N GLY A 88 -2.60 29.87 -9.67
CA GLY A 88 -1.84 29.51 -10.86
C GLY A 88 -1.13 28.15 -10.81
N VAL A 89 -1.50 27.28 -9.87
CA VAL A 89 -1.00 25.90 -9.85
C VAL A 89 -1.56 25.15 -11.05
N LYS A 90 -0.67 24.56 -11.86
CA LYS A 90 -1.06 23.71 -13.00
C LYS A 90 -1.50 22.32 -12.49
N THR A 91 -2.70 22.25 -11.89
CA THR A 91 -3.24 21.05 -11.22
C THR A 91 -3.25 19.82 -12.14
N GLY A 92 -3.60 20.00 -13.41
CA GLY A 92 -3.56 18.92 -14.39
C GLY A 92 -2.16 18.34 -14.61
N LEU A 93 -1.12 19.17 -14.62
CA LEU A 93 0.26 18.71 -14.76
C LEU A 93 0.72 17.98 -13.49
N VAL A 94 0.37 18.49 -12.32
CA VAL A 94 0.65 17.86 -11.02
C VAL A 94 0.02 16.46 -10.96
N SER A 95 -1.25 16.34 -11.36
CA SER A 95 -1.98 15.07 -11.42
C SER A 95 -1.34 14.08 -12.39
N VAL A 96 -0.92 14.52 -13.57
CA VAL A 96 -0.25 13.65 -14.55
C VAL A 96 1.09 13.14 -14.01
N ILE A 97 1.92 13.99 -13.40
CA ILE A 97 3.19 13.58 -12.80
C ILE A 97 2.95 12.58 -11.67
N PHE A 98 1.95 12.82 -10.83
CA PHE A 98 1.57 11.90 -9.76
C PHE A 98 1.14 10.53 -10.31
N LEU A 99 0.29 10.51 -11.34
CA LEU A 99 -0.18 9.26 -11.97
C LEU A 99 0.97 8.50 -12.63
N ILE A 100 1.92 9.17 -13.26
CA ILE A 100 3.12 8.54 -13.83
C ILE A 100 3.97 7.92 -12.70
N ALA A 101 4.21 8.65 -11.62
CA ALA A 101 4.97 8.16 -10.48
C ALA A 101 4.30 6.93 -9.84
N LEU A 102 2.97 6.96 -9.70
CA LEU A 102 2.16 5.84 -9.20
C LEU A 102 2.25 4.63 -10.13
N ALA A 103 2.05 4.84 -11.45
CA ALA A 103 2.10 3.76 -12.44
C ALA A 103 3.47 3.09 -12.48
N MET A 104 4.56 3.85 -12.42
CA MET A 104 5.93 3.31 -12.35
C MET A 104 6.14 2.48 -11.10
N SER A 105 5.72 2.99 -9.93
CA SER A 105 5.86 2.29 -8.65
C SER A 105 5.09 0.97 -8.63
N VAL A 106 3.82 0.99 -9.09
CA VAL A 106 2.97 -0.20 -9.11
C VAL A 106 3.47 -1.22 -10.13
N SER A 107 3.84 -0.78 -11.33
CA SER A 107 4.25 -1.68 -12.43
C SER A 107 5.53 -2.45 -12.07
N ILE A 108 6.58 -1.76 -11.63
CA ILE A 108 7.86 -2.40 -11.31
C ILE A 108 7.78 -3.13 -9.98
N GLY A 109 7.10 -2.55 -8.99
CA GLY A 109 6.82 -3.22 -7.72
C GLY A 109 6.11 -4.56 -7.94
N ALA A 110 5.05 -4.56 -8.76
CA ALA A 110 4.29 -5.77 -9.07
C ALA A 110 5.11 -6.86 -9.78
N GLN A 111 6.03 -6.48 -10.66
CA GLN A 111 6.90 -7.44 -11.34
C GLN A 111 7.89 -8.14 -10.40
N ILE A 112 8.40 -7.42 -9.41
CA ILE A 112 9.48 -7.92 -8.54
C ILE A 112 8.90 -8.57 -7.28
N VAL A 113 7.95 -7.90 -6.63
CA VAL A 113 7.43 -8.31 -5.32
C VAL A 113 6.08 -9.03 -5.43
N GLY A 114 5.42 -8.90 -6.56
CA GLY A 114 4.09 -9.46 -6.83
C GLY A 114 2.98 -8.42 -6.72
N SER A 115 2.01 -8.52 -7.62
CA SER A 115 0.92 -7.55 -7.73
C SER A 115 0.03 -7.52 -6.48
N LEU A 116 -0.20 -8.66 -5.85
CA LEU A 116 -1.03 -8.75 -4.65
C LEU A 116 -0.40 -8.06 -3.45
N LEU A 117 0.92 -8.22 -3.25
CA LEU A 117 1.59 -7.57 -2.14
C LEU A 117 1.62 -6.05 -2.33
N VAL A 118 1.89 -5.59 -3.56
CA VAL A 118 1.84 -4.15 -3.87
C VAL A 118 0.44 -3.59 -3.59
N PHE A 119 -0.62 -4.31 -3.99
CA PHE A 119 -2.00 -3.90 -3.71
C PHE A 119 -2.27 -3.77 -2.20
N ILE A 120 -1.88 -4.77 -1.40
CA ILE A 120 -2.07 -4.78 0.06
C ILE A 120 -1.35 -3.59 0.69
N LEU A 121 -0.07 -3.39 0.38
CA LEU A 121 0.76 -2.34 0.95
C LEU A 121 0.33 -0.93 0.48
N LEU A 122 -0.26 -0.81 -0.69
CA LEU A 122 -0.76 0.46 -1.21
C LEU A 122 -2.10 0.87 -0.56
N THR A 123 -2.91 -0.09 -0.11
CA THR A 123 -4.28 0.18 0.34
C THR A 123 -4.43 0.16 1.87
N LEU A 124 -3.95 -0.87 2.56
CA LEU A 124 -4.20 -1.06 3.99
C LEU A 124 -3.43 -0.11 4.92
N PRO A 125 -2.11 0.07 4.78
CA PRO A 125 -1.37 0.97 5.64
C PRO A 125 -1.86 2.42 5.56
N PRO A 126 -2.12 3.01 4.38
CA PRO A 126 -2.70 4.35 4.29
C PRO A 126 -4.11 4.42 4.88
N ALA A 127 -4.96 3.40 4.65
CA ALA A 127 -6.30 3.34 5.24
C ALA A 127 -6.25 3.33 6.77
N THR A 128 -5.30 2.60 7.35
CA THR A 128 -5.06 2.55 8.81
C THR A 128 -4.55 3.90 9.32
N ALA A 129 -3.58 4.48 8.63
CA ALA A 129 -2.99 5.77 9.00
C ALA A 129 -4.01 6.92 9.02
N ASN A 130 -5.04 6.84 8.19
CA ASN A 130 -6.11 7.83 8.10
C ASN A 130 -6.93 7.96 9.41
N TYR A 131 -6.99 6.90 10.22
CA TYR A 131 -7.66 6.95 11.52
C TYR A 131 -6.83 7.60 12.63
N ILE A 132 -5.50 7.64 12.47
CA ILE A 132 -4.56 8.11 13.51
C ILE A 132 -3.96 9.46 13.14
N GLY A 133 -3.64 9.66 11.88
CA GLY A 133 -2.97 10.85 11.36
C GLY A 133 -3.88 12.08 11.36
N LYS A 134 -3.39 13.18 11.93
CA LYS A 134 -4.10 14.46 11.92
C LYS A 134 -3.62 15.40 10.81
N THR A 135 -2.46 15.14 10.25
CA THR A 135 -1.85 15.92 9.16
C THR A 135 -1.35 14.96 8.08
N ILE A 136 -1.23 15.43 6.84
CA ILE A 136 -0.72 14.61 5.73
C ILE A 136 0.63 14.00 6.06
N GLY A 137 1.57 14.77 6.61
CA GLY A 137 2.87 14.25 7.00
C GLY A 137 2.79 13.14 8.06
N SER A 138 1.88 13.30 9.03
CA SER A 138 1.62 12.26 10.03
C SER A 138 0.99 11.01 9.42
N MET A 139 0.04 11.17 8.48
CA MET A 139 -0.58 10.04 7.77
C MET A 139 0.46 9.25 6.97
N ILE A 140 1.33 9.93 6.24
CA ILE A 140 2.42 9.29 5.48
C ILE A 140 3.36 8.55 6.43
N ALA A 141 3.78 9.17 7.53
CA ALA A 141 4.67 8.54 8.50
C ALA A 141 4.05 7.28 9.13
N TRP A 142 2.79 7.34 9.55
CA TRP A 142 2.07 6.18 10.09
C TRP A 142 1.84 5.09 9.05
N SER A 143 1.53 5.45 7.80
CA SER A 143 1.38 4.50 6.70
C SER A 143 2.68 3.72 6.45
N VAL A 144 3.81 4.41 6.36
CA VAL A 144 5.13 3.77 6.19
C VAL A 144 5.48 2.89 7.39
N PHE A 145 5.18 3.35 8.60
CA PHE A 145 5.44 2.60 9.83
C PHE A 145 4.66 1.29 9.87
N PHE A 146 3.35 1.31 9.56
CA PHE A 146 2.54 0.08 9.53
C PHE A 146 2.99 -0.85 8.41
N ALA A 147 3.25 -0.35 7.21
CA ALA A 147 3.77 -1.15 6.12
C ALA A 147 5.09 -1.87 6.49
N LEU A 148 6.01 -1.17 7.16
CA LEU A 148 7.26 -1.76 7.63
C LEU A 148 7.02 -2.86 8.67
N ILE A 149 6.15 -2.63 9.65
CA ILE A 149 5.79 -3.65 10.65
C ILE A 149 5.18 -4.86 9.98
N GLY A 150 4.20 -4.66 9.08
CA GLY A 150 3.53 -5.75 8.37
C GLY A 150 4.52 -6.60 7.56
N VAL A 151 5.43 -5.95 6.83
CA VAL A 151 6.46 -6.64 6.05
C VAL A 151 7.44 -7.41 6.94
N TRP A 152 7.98 -6.79 7.99
CA TRP A 152 8.94 -7.45 8.88
C TRP A 152 8.33 -8.64 9.60
N LEU A 153 7.15 -8.48 10.18
CA LEU A 153 6.46 -9.58 10.86
C LEU A 153 6.02 -10.67 9.87
N GLY A 154 5.55 -10.28 8.68
CA GLY A 154 5.16 -11.22 7.65
C GLY A 154 6.32 -12.05 7.12
N LEU A 155 7.50 -11.44 6.91
CA LEU A 155 8.72 -12.16 6.56
C LEU A 155 9.15 -13.14 7.66
N TYR A 156 9.12 -12.71 8.92
CA TYR A 156 9.48 -13.55 10.05
C TYR A 156 8.56 -14.78 10.19
N LEU A 157 7.24 -14.57 10.11
CA LEU A 157 6.27 -15.64 10.20
C LEU A 157 6.34 -16.57 8.97
N GLY A 158 6.50 -16.02 7.77
CA GLY A 158 6.67 -16.80 6.56
C GLY A 158 7.90 -17.71 6.60
N PHE A 159 9.00 -17.22 7.17
CA PHE A 159 10.22 -17.99 7.35
C PHE A 159 10.04 -19.17 8.32
N ILE A 160 9.37 -18.95 9.47
CA ILE A 160 9.16 -20.02 10.48
C ILE A 160 8.17 -21.06 10.00
N THR A 161 7.10 -20.64 9.32
CA THR A 161 5.99 -21.54 8.97
C THR A 161 6.14 -22.22 7.61
N ASN A 162 7.10 -21.76 6.79
CA ASN A 162 7.25 -22.16 5.38
C ASN A 162 5.98 -21.90 4.53
N LEU A 163 5.14 -20.95 4.92
CA LEU A 163 3.96 -20.51 4.20
C LEU A 163 4.21 -19.20 3.45
N PRO A 164 3.37 -18.84 2.48
CA PRO A 164 3.58 -17.63 1.69
C PRO A 164 3.63 -16.36 2.54
N VAL A 165 4.71 -15.61 2.42
CA VAL A 165 4.94 -14.34 3.13
C VAL A 165 3.80 -13.34 2.88
N THR A 166 3.30 -13.27 1.65
CA THR A 166 2.22 -12.37 1.24
C THR A 166 0.95 -12.57 2.06
N PHE A 167 0.63 -13.85 2.39
CA PHE A 167 -0.50 -14.17 3.28
C PHE A 167 -0.33 -13.54 4.67
N PHE A 168 0.84 -13.70 5.28
CA PHE A 168 1.09 -13.14 6.62
C PHE A 168 1.06 -11.62 6.61
N ILE A 169 1.65 -10.98 5.60
CA ILE A 169 1.58 -9.52 5.46
C ILE A 169 0.13 -9.06 5.36
N ALA A 170 -0.69 -9.73 4.52
CA ALA A 170 -2.10 -9.40 4.38
C ALA A 170 -2.86 -9.51 5.72
N VAL A 171 -2.68 -10.62 6.44
CA VAL A 171 -3.35 -10.86 7.72
C VAL A 171 -2.93 -9.83 8.77
N ILE A 172 -1.63 -9.54 8.87
CA ILE A 172 -1.11 -8.58 9.84
C ILE A 172 -1.66 -7.18 9.56
N GLU A 173 -1.63 -6.73 8.31
CA GLU A 173 -2.15 -5.42 7.91
C GLU A 173 -3.66 -5.30 8.17
N VAL A 174 -4.43 -6.36 7.89
CA VAL A 174 -5.87 -6.40 8.19
C VAL A 174 -6.10 -6.34 9.70
N VAL A 175 -5.33 -7.07 10.51
CA VAL A 175 -5.46 -7.03 11.98
C VAL A 175 -5.15 -5.62 12.50
N ILE A 176 -4.07 -4.99 12.04
CA ILE A 176 -3.71 -3.62 12.41
C ILE A 176 -4.85 -2.66 12.03
N TYR A 177 -5.39 -2.80 10.82
CA TYR A 177 -6.52 -1.99 10.36
C TYR A 177 -7.74 -2.16 11.26
N LEU A 178 -8.15 -3.40 11.56
CA LEU A 178 -9.31 -3.69 12.40
C LEU A 178 -9.13 -3.15 13.82
N VAL A 179 -7.97 -3.36 14.44
CA VAL A 179 -7.68 -2.84 15.79
C VAL A 179 -7.79 -1.32 15.79
N THR A 180 -7.22 -0.66 14.80
CA THR A 180 -7.26 0.81 14.69
C THR A 180 -8.69 1.31 14.45
N TYR A 181 -9.44 0.63 13.59
CA TYR A 181 -10.84 0.94 13.30
C TYR A 181 -11.72 0.83 14.56
N PHE A 182 -11.62 -0.28 15.31
CA PHE A 182 -12.40 -0.48 16.53
C PHE A 182 -12.04 0.52 17.64
N THR A 183 -10.75 0.81 17.81
CA THR A 183 -10.31 1.81 18.79
C THR A 183 -10.83 3.21 18.45
N HIS A 184 -10.88 3.55 17.16
CA HIS A 184 -11.44 4.81 16.70
C HIS A 184 -12.95 4.88 16.91
N LEU A 185 -13.69 3.78 16.66
CA LEU A 185 -15.13 3.68 16.92
C LEU A 185 -15.47 3.89 18.41
N ILE A 186 -14.74 3.22 19.30
CA ILE A 186 -14.96 3.36 20.76
C ILE A 186 -14.70 4.79 21.21
N LYS A 187 -13.65 5.44 20.69
CA LYS A 187 -13.33 6.84 21.02
C LYS A 187 -14.38 7.85 20.54
N ARG A 188 -15.15 7.50 19.52
CA ARG A 188 -16.20 8.36 18.97
C ARG A 188 -17.54 8.17 19.67
N SER A 189 -17.72 7.05 20.38
CA SER A 189 -18.95 6.74 21.14
C SER A 189 -18.90 7.21 22.60
N LEU A 190 -17.74 7.63 23.10
CA LEU A 190 -17.50 8.28 24.38
C LEU A 190 -17.45 9.81 24.22
#